data_ce13a907e7a5609db2d5c428bceb7ea5
#
_entry.id   ce13a907e7a5609db2d5c428bceb7ea5
#
_cell.length_a   1.000
_cell.length_b   1.000
_cell.length_c   1.000
_cell.angle_alpha   90.00
_cell.angle_beta   90.00
_cell.angle_gamma   90.00
#
_symmetry.space_group_name_H-M   'P 1'
#
loop_
_entity.id
_entity.type
_entity.pdbx_description
1 polymer ?
#
loop_
_entity_poly.entity_id
_entity_poly.type
_entity_poly.pdbx_seq_one_letter_code
_entity_poly.pdbx_strand_id
1 'polypeptide(L)'
;MNKKTGLQVVMVLIIILISLWFYLKYFAKNLEDVNETQVVEKIDENQSSTSTYINDINYVSSDAKGNKYQITAKQAEIKVENSDVMFLRDVLAFIYIKDSDTVEITSNFGKYNSKNYDTIFSENVIVIYPGHKITGAYLDFSFLSNLGIFTENVVYTGEKTNLFTDKIEMNLTTKDTKIFMNDTGKKVLIEGTK
;
A
#
# COMPACT_ATOMS: atom_id res chain seq x y z
N MET A 1 28.90 -5.76 54.96
CA MET A 1 28.84 -5.94 53.50
C MET A 1 30.14 -5.39 52.90
N ASN A 2 30.96 -6.26 52.30
CA ASN A 2 32.26 -5.87 51.81
C ASN A 2 32.12 -4.81 50.69
N LYS A 3 32.97 -3.76 50.73
CA LYS A 3 32.94 -2.68 49.70
C LYS A 3 32.96 -3.17 48.25
N LYS A 4 33.58 -4.33 47.97
CA LYS A 4 33.60 -4.99 46.67
C LYS A 4 32.21 -5.53 46.28
N THR A 5 31.45 -6.12 47.22
CA THR A 5 30.13 -6.68 46.94
C THR A 5 29.09 -5.55 46.68
N GLY A 6 29.25 -4.42 47.39
CA GLY A 6 28.40 -3.25 47.17
C GLY A 6 28.62 -2.65 45.77
N LEU A 7 29.87 -2.57 45.32
CA LEU A 7 30.17 -2.05 43.97
C LEU A 7 29.61 -2.96 42.86
N GLN A 8 29.67 -4.30 43.04
CA GLN A 8 29.10 -5.26 42.09
C GLN A 8 27.57 -5.13 41.97
N VAL A 9 26.88 -4.98 43.11
CA VAL A 9 25.41 -4.77 43.12
C VAL A 9 25.02 -3.50 42.37
N VAL A 10 25.79 -2.41 42.58
CA VAL A 10 25.55 -1.15 41.86
C VAL A 10 25.75 -1.29 40.37
N MET A 11 26.80 -1.99 39.90
CA MET A 11 27.00 -2.25 38.46
C MET A 11 25.87 -3.05 37.84
N VAL A 12 25.37 -4.09 38.51
CA VAL A 12 24.24 -4.90 38.03
C VAL A 12 22.98 -4.06 37.92
N LEU A 13 22.70 -3.20 38.89
CA LEU A 13 21.56 -2.28 38.85
C LEU A 13 21.63 -1.30 37.67
N ILE A 14 22.82 -0.76 37.37
CA ILE A 14 23.02 0.13 36.22
C ILE A 14 22.77 -0.61 34.90
N ILE A 15 23.23 -1.84 34.77
CA ILE A 15 23.00 -2.65 33.55
C ILE A 15 21.49 -2.93 33.37
N ILE A 16 20.78 -3.26 34.44
CA ILE A 16 19.32 -3.48 34.40
C ILE A 16 18.58 -2.19 33.99
N LEU A 17 18.97 -1.05 34.53
CA LEU A 17 18.35 0.25 34.18
C LEU A 17 18.61 0.62 32.72
N ILE A 18 19.82 0.39 32.21
CA ILE A 18 20.16 0.65 30.79
C ILE A 18 19.36 -0.29 29.88
N SER A 19 19.26 -1.59 30.22
CA SER A 19 18.49 -2.58 29.46
C SER A 19 17.00 -2.24 29.47
N LEU A 20 16.45 -1.81 30.61
CA LEU A 20 15.06 -1.40 30.73
C LEU A 20 14.77 -0.12 29.91
N TRP A 21 15.70 0.87 29.97
CA TRP A 21 15.59 2.09 29.18
C TRP A 21 15.66 1.81 27.67
N PHE A 22 16.54 0.89 27.25
CA PHE A 22 16.67 0.46 25.85
C PHE A 22 15.40 -0.28 25.41
N TYR A 23 14.87 -1.18 26.26
CA TYR A 23 13.61 -1.87 25.99
C TYR A 23 12.43 -0.90 25.83
N LEU A 24 12.27 0.04 26.73
CA LEU A 24 11.22 1.06 26.67
C LEU A 24 11.37 1.97 25.45
N LYS A 25 12.60 2.33 25.07
CA LYS A 25 12.85 3.23 23.93
C LYS A 25 12.66 2.54 22.57
N TYR A 26 13.00 1.25 22.46
CA TYR A 26 13.00 0.52 21.19
C TYR A 26 11.81 -0.40 21.01
N PHE A 27 11.25 -0.96 22.07
CA PHE A 27 10.12 -1.89 21.99
C PHE A 27 8.78 -1.28 22.41
N ALA A 28 8.74 -0.35 23.36
CA ALA A 28 7.49 0.31 23.73
C ALA A 28 7.01 1.35 22.68
N LYS A 29 7.92 1.82 21.80
CA LYS A 29 7.58 2.79 20.73
C LYS A 29 6.89 2.18 19.52
N ASN A 30 6.77 0.85 19.44
CA ASN A 30 6.05 0.16 18.37
C ASN A 30 4.54 -0.02 18.65
N LEU A 31 4.00 0.59 19.72
CA LEU A 31 2.58 0.53 20.07
C LEU A 31 1.85 1.87 19.93
N GLU A 32 2.54 2.93 19.49
CA GLU A 32 1.92 4.24 19.27
C GLU A 32 2.24 4.73 17.86
N ASP A 33 1.47 4.30 16.88
CA ASP A 33 1.06 5.03 15.68
C ASP A 33 0.10 4.18 14.82
N VAL A 34 -0.85 3.53 15.48
CA VAL A 34 -2.11 3.18 14.84
C VAL A 34 -3.15 4.15 15.40
N ASN A 35 -3.17 5.37 14.88
CA ASN A 35 -4.34 6.21 15.00
C ASN A 35 -5.44 5.60 14.11
N GLU A 36 -6.08 4.56 14.62
CA GLU A 36 -7.42 4.18 14.21
C GLU A 36 -8.37 5.30 14.64
N THR A 37 -8.62 6.22 13.73
CA THR A 37 -9.80 7.07 13.86
C THR A 37 -11.00 6.22 13.47
N GLN A 38 -11.45 5.38 14.43
CA GLN A 38 -12.73 4.70 14.32
C GLN A 38 -13.82 5.74 14.60
N VAL A 39 -14.44 6.23 13.54
CA VAL A 39 -15.77 6.82 13.65
C VAL A 39 -16.75 5.65 13.65
N VAL A 40 -17.12 5.21 14.87
CA VAL A 40 -18.20 4.22 15.02
C VAL A 40 -19.52 4.92 14.81
N GLU A 41 -20.08 4.85 13.62
CA GLU A 41 -21.49 5.12 13.38
C GLU A 41 -22.32 3.88 13.71
N LYS A 42 -23.46 4.11 14.39
CA LYS A 42 -24.38 3.13 14.96
C LYS A 42 -24.67 1.94 14.05
N ILE A 43 -24.42 0.75 14.58
CA ILE A 43 -24.84 -0.52 14.01
C ILE A 43 -26.34 -0.68 14.28
N ASP A 44 -27.13 -0.80 13.22
CA ASP A 44 -28.52 -1.31 13.28
C ASP A 44 -28.50 -2.80 13.58
N GLU A 45 -29.03 -3.19 14.74
CA GLU A 45 -28.96 -4.52 15.37
C GLU A 45 -29.87 -5.58 14.72
N ASN A 46 -30.09 -5.63 13.40
CA ASN A 46 -31.00 -6.65 12.81
C ASN A 46 -30.56 -7.20 11.44
N GLN A 47 -29.26 -7.48 11.26
CA GLN A 47 -28.84 -8.45 10.24
C GLN A 47 -27.64 -9.22 10.80
N SER A 48 -27.71 -10.56 10.77
CA SER A 48 -26.52 -11.41 10.93
C SER A 48 -25.63 -11.20 9.71
N SER A 49 -25.00 -10.02 9.64
CA SER A 49 -24.11 -9.65 8.54
C SER A 49 -22.79 -10.36 8.73
N THR A 50 -22.44 -11.23 7.81
CA THR A 50 -21.11 -11.85 7.70
C THR A 50 -20.05 -10.83 7.28
N SER A 51 -20.39 -9.54 7.23
CA SER A 51 -19.53 -8.44 6.78
C SER A 51 -19.69 -7.21 7.67
N THR A 52 -18.57 -6.52 7.89
CA THR A 52 -18.51 -5.18 8.52
C THR A 52 -18.24 -4.13 7.44
N TYR A 53 -19.00 -3.03 7.46
CA TYR A 53 -18.81 -1.89 6.56
C TYR A 53 -18.22 -0.70 7.33
N ILE A 54 -17.21 -0.08 6.75
CA ILE A 54 -16.53 1.11 7.31
C ILE A 54 -16.54 2.18 6.22
N ASN A 55 -16.93 3.40 6.57
CA ASN A 55 -16.93 4.54 5.65
C ASN A 55 -15.68 5.40 5.87
N ASP A 56 -15.26 6.10 4.79
CA ASP A 56 -14.18 7.09 4.79
C ASP A 56 -12.87 6.56 5.40
N ILE A 57 -12.41 5.41 4.91
CA ILE A 57 -11.16 4.82 5.38
C ILE A 57 -9.94 5.58 4.88
N ASN A 58 -8.91 5.63 5.74
CA ASN A 58 -7.58 6.11 5.39
C ASN A 58 -6.55 5.19 6.07
N TYR A 59 -5.85 4.42 5.27
CA TYR A 59 -4.82 3.49 5.72
C TYR A 59 -3.45 3.91 5.22
N VAL A 60 -2.45 3.84 6.09
CA VAL A 60 -1.07 4.24 5.76
C VAL A 60 -0.11 3.16 6.22
N SER A 61 0.80 2.76 5.33
CA SER A 61 1.92 1.87 5.65
C SER A 61 3.24 2.47 5.18
N SER A 62 4.35 2.04 5.79
CA SER A 62 5.69 2.48 5.40
C SER A 62 6.65 1.31 5.45
N ASP A 63 7.60 1.28 4.52
CA ASP A 63 8.68 0.29 4.52
C ASP A 63 9.93 0.79 5.27
N ALA A 64 10.87 -0.11 5.54
CA ALA A 64 12.13 0.21 6.21
C ALA A 64 13.05 1.16 5.38
N LYS A 65 12.78 1.35 4.09
CA LYS A 65 13.53 2.24 3.20
C LYS A 65 12.99 3.66 3.21
N GLY A 66 11.84 3.89 3.88
CA GLY A 66 11.18 5.19 3.98
C GLY A 66 10.17 5.45 2.85
N ASN A 67 9.82 4.45 2.06
CA ASN A 67 8.68 4.55 1.15
C ASN A 67 7.39 4.47 1.96
N LYS A 68 6.37 5.20 1.51
CA LYS A 68 5.06 5.26 2.17
C LYS A 68 3.97 4.92 1.16
N TYR A 69 3.01 4.12 1.57
CA TYR A 69 1.80 3.82 0.83
C TYR A 69 0.60 4.31 1.63
N GLN A 70 -0.24 5.11 1.00
CA GLN A 70 -1.49 5.60 1.57
C GLN A 70 -2.63 5.17 0.66
N ILE A 71 -3.67 4.57 1.22
CA ILE A 71 -4.89 4.20 0.52
C ILE A 71 -6.10 4.77 1.26
N THR A 72 -6.97 5.43 0.52
CA THR A 72 -8.25 5.95 1.00
C THR A 72 -9.37 5.36 0.17
N ALA A 73 -10.54 5.16 0.76
CA ALA A 73 -11.74 4.76 0.04
C ALA A 73 -12.99 5.29 0.76
N LYS A 74 -14.05 5.55 0.00
CA LYS A 74 -15.32 5.97 0.60
C LYS A 74 -15.97 4.89 1.44
N GLN A 75 -15.78 3.62 1.07
CA GLN A 75 -16.33 2.49 1.81
C GLN A 75 -15.39 1.29 1.73
N ALA A 76 -15.27 0.57 2.85
CA ALA A 76 -14.65 -0.76 2.91
C ALA A 76 -15.65 -1.79 3.44
N GLU A 77 -15.63 -2.98 2.86
CA GLU A 77 -16.29 -4.17 3.36
C GLU A 77 -15.24 -5.16 3.84
N ILE A 78 -15.36 -5.61 5.10
CA ILE A 78 -14.52 -6.64 5.71
C ILE A 78 -15.40 -7.83 6.04
N LYS A 79 -15.11 -8.99 5.45
CA LYS A 79 -15.85 -10.23 5.73
C LYS A 79 -15.27 -10.92 6.97
N VAL A 80 -16.15 -11.40 7.85
CA VAL A 80 -15.75 -12.09 9.10
C VAL A 80 -14.86 -13.31 8.81
N GLU A 81 -15.12 -14.03 7.74
CA GLU A 81 -14.35 -15.20 7.32
C GLU A 81 -12.94 -14.90 6.81
N ASN A 82 -12.68 -13.64 6.42
CA ASN A 82 -11.38 -13.17 5.91
C ASN A 82 -11.13 -11.72 6.29
N SER A 83 -10.87 -11.48 7.57
CA SER A 83 -10.67 -10.13 8.12
C SER A 83 -9.38 -9.43 7.64
N ASP A 84 -8.47 -10.16 7.01
CA ASP A 84 -7.24 -9.57 6.44
C ASP A 84 -7.46 -8.92 5.07
N VAL A 85 -8.64 -9.14 4.46
CA VAL A 85 -8.97 -8.60 3.14
C VAL A 85 -10.10 -7.58 3.25
N MET A 86 -9.84 -6.39 2.75
CA MET A 86 -10.81 -5.31 2.62
C MET A 86 -11.21 -5.13 1.15
N PHE A 87 -12.51 -5.11 0.88
CA PHE A 87 -13.07 -4.74 -0.42
C PHE A 87 -13.45 -3.27 -0.39
N LEU A 88 -12.79 -2.48 -1.22
CA LEU A 88 -12.84 -1.02 -1.22
C LEU A 88 -13.68 -0.49 -2.36
N ARG A 89 -14.34 0.66 -2.15
CA ARG A 89 -15.08 1.40 -3.19
C ARG A 89 -14.62 2.85 -3.25
N ASP A 90 -14.57 3.41 -4.46
CA ASP A 90 -14.08 4.77 -4.74
C ASP A 90 -12.69 4.99 -4.12
N VAL A 91 -11.71 4.32 -4.69
CA VAL A 91 -10.36 4.21 -4.16
C VAL A 91 -9.46 5.31 -4.69
N LEU A 92 -8.68 5.91 -3.79
CA LEU A 92 -7.57 6.81 -4.10
C LEU A 92 -6.36 6.36 -3.29
N ALA A 93 -5.24 6.06 -3.96
CA ALA A 93 -4.00 5.67 -3.31
C ALA A 93 -2.83 6.54 -3.77
N PHE A 94 -1.88 6.75 -2.86
CA PHE A 94 -0.62 7.43 -3.13
C PHE A 94 0.55 6.55 -2.73
N ILE A 95 1.55 6.49 -3.61
CA ILE A 95 2.83 5.82 -3.33
C ILE A 95 3.91 6.91 -3.30
N TYR A 96 4.47 7.12 -2.12
CA TYR A 96 5.57 8.04 -1.89
C TYR A 96 6.87 7.24 -1.87
N ILE A 97 7.63 7.30 -2.95
CA ILE A 97 8.94 6.65 -3.05
C ILE A 97 9.99 7.68 -2.66
N LYS A 98 10.88 7.29 -1.74
CA LYS A 98 11.97 8.16 -1.31
C LYS A 98 12.78 8.64 -2.52
N ASP A 99 13.06 9.94 -2.55
CA ASP A 99 13.82 10.62 -3.61
C ASP A 99 13.21 10.48 -5.03
N SER A 100 11.89 10.28 -5.11
CA SER A 100 11.14 10.20 -6.36
C SER A 100 9.81 10.96 -6.25
N ASP A 101 9.16 11.19 -7.40
CA ASP A 101 7.83 11.79 -7.41
C ASP A 101 6.78 10.82 -6.91
N THR A 102 5.67 11.39 -6.45
CA THR A 102 4.52 10.62 -5.96
C THR A 102 3.77 9.99 -7.12
N VAL A 103 3.40 8.73 -6.96
CA VAL A 103 2.47 8.02 -7.84
C VAL A 103 1.07 8.10 -7.23
N GLU A 104 0.10 8.55 -8.03
CA GLU A 104 -1.31 8.58 -7.67
C GLU A 104 -2.07 7.48 -8.42
N ILE A 105 -2.94 6.74 -7.73
CA ILE A 105 -3.75 5.65 -8.28
C ILE A 105 -5.21 5.90 -7.91
N THR A 106 -6.11 5.85 -8.89
CA THR A 106 -7.56 5.87 -8.66
C THR A 106 -8.23 4.67 -9.30
N SER A 107 -9.32 4.18 -8.70
CA SER A 107 -10.18 3.12 -9.28
C SER A 107 -11.56 3.12 -8.63
N ASN A 108 -12.53 2.46 -9.27
CA ASN A 108 -13.85 2.26 -8.68
C ASN A 108 -13.83 1.29 -7.52
N PHE A 109 -13.02 0.23 -7.63
CA PHE A 109 -12.91 -0.81 -6.61
C PHE A 109 -11.45 -1.14 -6.30
N GLY A 110 -11.24 -1.65 -5.07
CA GLY A 110 -9.97 -2.19 -4.62
C GLY A 110 -10.16 -3.44 -3.77
N LYS A 111 -9.18 -4.34 -3.81
CA LYS A 111 -9.06 -5.46 -2.88
C LYS A 111 -7.70 -5.35 -2.21
N TYR A 112 -7.70 -4.90 -0.97
CA TYR A 112 -6.50 -4.68 -0.17
C TYR A 112 -6.29 -5.81 0.83
N ASN A 113 -5.05 -6.29 0.95
CA ASN A 113 -4.65 -7.29 1.93
C ASN A 113 -3.74 -6.63 2.99
N SER A 114 -4.21 -6.59 4.24
CA SER A 114 -3.49 -5.95 5.35
C SER A 114 -2.23 -6.70 5.80
N LYS A 115 -2.08 -7.99 5.44
CA LYS A 115 -0.89 -8.79 5.82
C LYS A 115 0.35 -8.48 4.99
N ASN A 116 0.17 -8.24 3.69
CA ASN A 116 1.27 -8.05 2.75
C ASN A 116 1.18 -6.71 2.00
N TYR A 117 0.14 -5.91 2.27
CA TYR A 117 -0.15 -4.61 1.64
C TYR A 117 -0.40 -4.67 0.13
N ASP A 118 -0.58 -5.87 -0.43
CA ASP A 118 -0.91 -6.03 -1.84
C ASP A 118 -2.32 -5.52 -2.10
N THR A 119 -2.48 -4.84 -3.24
CA THR A 119 -3.75 -4.23 -3.61
C THR A 119 -4.06 -4.51 -5.06
N ILE A 120 -5.22 -5.07 -5.34
CA ILE A 120 -5.77 -5.17 -6.69
C ILE A 120 -6.75 -4.02 -6.86
N PHE A 121 -6.45 -3.10 -7.77
CA PHE A 121 -7.36 -2.05 -8.22
C PHE A 121 -8.12 -2.55 -9.43
N SER A 122 -9.41 -2.26 -9.51
CA SER A 122 -10.23 -2.70 -10.63
C SER A 122 -11.29 -1.67 -11.02
N GLU A 123 -11.64 -1.71 -12.29
CA GLU A 123 -12.55 -0.81 -12.98
C GLU A 123 -12.11 0.67 -12.98
N ASN A 124 -11.93 1.22 -14.17
CA ASN A 124 -11.47 2.59 -14.37
C ASN A 124 -10.17 2.92 -13.62
N VAL A 125 -9.21 2.00 -13.68
CA VAL A 125 -7.92 2.23 -13.04
C VAL A 125 -7.16 3.31 -13.80
N ILE A 126 -6.73 4.34 -13.07
CA ILE A 126 -5.91 5.43 -13.58
C ILE A 126 -4.71 5.57 -12.66
N VAL A 127 -3.51 5.57 -13.23
CA VAL A 127 -2.27 5.87 -12.53
C VAL A 127 -1.64 7.10 -13.16
N ILE A 128 -1.29 8.05 -12.30
CA ILE A 128 -0.64 9.30 -12.68
C ILE A 128 0.73 9.39 -12.00
N TYR A 129 1.73 9.68 -12.80
CA TYR A 129 3.07 10.04 -12.39
C TYR A 129 3.49 11.24 -13.26
N PRO A 130 4.27 12.22 -12.79
CA PRO A 130 4.56 13.44 -13.55
C PRO A 130 5.00 13.17 -15.00
N GLY A 131 4.23 13.71 -15.96
CA GLY A 131 4.43 13.49 -17.41
C GLY A 131 3.91 12.16 -17.94
N HIS A 132 3.33 11.29 -17.12
CA HIS A 132 2.90 9.94 -17.50
C HIS A 132 1.53 9.59 -16.91
N LYS A 133 0.71 8.94 -17.72
CA LYS A 133 -0.59 8.39 -17.31
C LYS A 133 -0.74 6.98 -17.83
N ILE A 134 -1.18 6.05 -17.00
CA ILE A 134 -1.56 4.70 -17.41
C ILE A 134 -3.03 4.49 -17.02
N THR A 135 -3.80 3.92 -17.96
CA THR A 135 -5.17 3.49 -17.70
C THR A 135 -5.33 2.02 -18.07
N GLY A 136 -6.22 1.32 -17.38
CA GLY A 136 -6.51 -0.09 -17.65
C GLY A 136 -7.71 -0.56 -16.84
N ALA A 137 -8.12 -1.82 -17.03
CA ALA A 137 -9.21 -2.38 -16.24
C ALA A 137 -8.73 -2.86 -14.86
N TYR A 138 -7.50 -3.37 -14.78
CA TYR A 138 -6.91 -3.90 -13.54
C TYR A 138 -5.48 -3.43 -13.35
N LEU A 139 -5.12 -3.23 -12.08
CA LEU A 139 -3.75 -3.07 -11.60
C LEU A 139 -3.57 -3.96 -10.38
N ASP A 140 -2.70 -4.96 -10.47
CA ASP A 140 -2.19 -5.73 -9.34
C ASP A 140 -0.91 -5.06 -8.84
N PHE A 141 -0.95 -4.52 -7.62
CA PHE A 141 0.16 -3.81 -7.02
C PHE A 141 0.65 -4.50 -5.77
N SER A 142 1.94 -4.89 -5.77
CA SER A 142 2.64 -5.43 -4.62
C SER A 142 3.55 -4.36 -4.00
N PHE A 143 3.22 -3.93 -2.78
CA PHE A 143 3.99 -2.89 -2.07
C PHE A 143 5.40 -3.37 -1.71
N LEU A 144 5.53 -4.62 -1.24
CA LEU A 144 6.82 -5.16 -0.81
C LEU A 144 7.84 -5.29 -1.95
N SER A 145 7.39 -5.65 -3.15
CA SER A 145 8.24 -5.77 -4.34
C SER A 145 8.29 -4.50 -5.18
N ASN A 146 7.46 -3.50 -4.87
CA ASN A 146 7.25 -2.30 -5.66
C ASN A 146 6.93 -2.62 -7.13
N LEU A 147 6.15 -3.68 -7.35
CA LEU A 147 5.76 -4.17 -8.68
C LEU A 147 4.30 -3.86 -8.95
N GLY A 148 4.03 -3.17 -10.06
CA GLY A 148 2.70 -2.95 -10.60
C GLY A 148 2.50 -3.73 -11.90
N ILE A 149 1.38 -4.45 -12.01
CA ILE A 149 1.01 -5.21 -13.20
C ILE A 149 -0.34 -4.72 -13.69
N PHE A 150 -0.33 -3.97 -14.79
CA PHE A 150 -1.56 -3.53 -15.47
C PHE A 150 -2.01 -4.60 -16.45
N THR A 151 -3.32 -4.84 -16.50
CA THR A 151 -3.92 -5.75 -17.47
C THR A 151 -5.24 -5.22 -17.99
N GLU A 152 -5.61 -5.69 -19.18
CA GLU A 152 -6.84 -5.41 -19.91
C GLU A 152 -7.00 -3.96 -20.36
N ASN A 153 -6.94 -3.78 -21.69
CA ASN A 153 -7.11 -2.48 -22.34
C ASN A 153 -6.16 -1.40 -21.81
N VAL A 154 -4.88 -1.75 -21.67
CA VAL A 154 -3.89 -0.84 -21.09
C VAL A 154 -3.49 0.22 -22.09
N VAL A 155 -3.64 1.49 -21.69
CA VAL A 155 -3.18 2.65 -22.45
C VAL A 155 -2.19 3.43 -21.61
N TYR A 156 -0.98 3.57 -22.11
CA TYR A 156 0.00 4.49 -21.55
C TYR A 156 0.00 5.78 -22.38
N THR A 157 0.00 6.91 -21.73
CA THR A 157 0.12 8.25 -22.32
C THR A 157 1.31 8.97 -21.70
N GLY A 158 2.32 9.26 -22.49
CA GLY A 158 3.44 10.13 -22.14
C GLY A 158 3.34 11.47 -22.88
N GLU A 159 4.33 12.35 -22.71
CA GLU A 159 4.33 13.69 -23.31
C GLU A 159 4.17 13.69 -24.84
N LYS A 160 4.80 12.72 -25.53
CA LYS A 160 4.82 12.63 -26.99
C LYS A 160 4.43 11.27 -27.54
N THR A 161 3.87 10.39 -26.70
CA THR A 161 3.66 8.99 -27.09
C THR A 161 2.44 8.43 -26.41
N ASN A 162 1.57 7.80 -27.18
CA ASN A 162 0.54 6.90 -26.70
C ASN A 162 0.91 5.46 -27.05
N LEU A 163 0.70 4.54 -26.10
CA LEU A 163 0.99 3.12 -26.28
C LEU A 163 -0.23 2.31 -25.85
N PHE A 164 -0.65 1.39 -26.71
CA PHE A 164 -1.80 0.50 -26.48
C PHE A 164 -1.27 -0.94 -26.40
N THR A 165 -1.65 -1.64 -25.32
CA THR A 165 -1.15 -2.99 -25.03
C THR A 165 -2.14 -3.75 -24.16
N ASP A 166 -1.94 -5.07 -24.04
CA ASP A 166 -2.77 -5.90 -23.15
C ASP A 166 -2.23 -5.94 -21.72
N LYS A 167 -0.90 -5.77 -21.55
CA LYS A 167 -0.25 -5.86 -20.24
C LYS A 167 0.99 -4.97 -20.14
N ILE A 168 1.14 -4.30 -19.01
CA ILE A 168 2.37 -3.59 -18.61
C ILE A 168 2.80 -4.09 -17.23
N GLU A 169 4.04 -4.52 -17.07
CA GLU A 169 4.70 -4.75 -15.79
C GLU A 169 5.69 -3.63 -15.52
N MET A 170 5.59 -2.99 -14.38
CA MET A 170 6.48 -1.88 -13.99
C MET A 170 7.01 -2.10 -12.58
N ASN A 171 8.34 -2.07 -12.43
CA ASN A 171 9.00 -2.02 -11.14
C ASN A 171 9.29 -0.57 -10.75
N LEU A 172 8.66 -0.08 -9.70
CA LEU A 172 8.77 1.32 -9.27
C LEU A 172 10.15 1.66 -8.69
N THR A 173 10.90 0.66 -8.21
CA THR A 173 12.24 0.87 -7.65
C THR A 173 13.30 0.95 -8.75
N THR A 174 13.32 -0.03 -9.69
CA THR A 174 14.30 -0.08 -10.78
C THR A 174 13.87 0.73 -11.99
N LYS A 175 12.58 1.11 -12.05
CA LYS A 175 11.93 1.77 -13.20
C LYS A 175 11.90 0.91 -14.48
N ASP A 176 12.21 -0.38 -14.36
CA ASP A 176 12.10 -1.32 -15.46
C ASP A 176 10.64 -1.52 -15.83
N THR A 177 10.36 -1.46 -17.12
CA THR A 177 9.02 -1.65 -17.68
C THR A 177 9.06 -2.70 -18.76
N LYS A 178 8.15 -3.67 -18.68
CA LYS A 178 7.94 -4.71 -19.69
C LYS A 178 6.53 -4.59 -20.24
N ILE A 179 6.39 -4.72 -21.57
CA ILE A 179 5.14 -4.53 -22.28
C ILE A 179 4.84 -5.78 -23.08
N PHE A 180 3.59 -6.25 -23.01
CA PHE A 180 3.18 -7.53 -23.60
C PHE A 180 1.85 -7.41 -24.33
N MET A 181 1.72 -8.20 -25.41
CA MET A 181 0.44 -8.57 -26.01
C MET A 181 0.12 -10.01 -25.62
N ASN A 182 -1.13 -10.30 -25.27
CA ASN A 182 -1.57 -11.66 -24.92
C ASN A 182 -1.59 -12.58 -26.14
N ASP A 183 -1.87 -12.02 -27.32
CA ASP A 183 -1.86 -12.74 -28.60
C ASP A 183 -0.53 -12.52 -29.28
N THR A 184 0.19 -13.59 -29.59
CA THR A 184 1.48 -13.56 -30.30
C THR A 184 1.38 -12.99 -31.72
N GLY A 185 0.19 -12.95 -32.31
CA GLY A 185 -0.08 -12.33 -33.61
C GLY A 185 -0.30 -10.82 -33.57
N LYS A 186 -0.59 -10.25 -32.39
CA LYS A 186 -0.79 -8.82 -32.23
C LYS A 186 0.50 -8.12 -31.86
N LYS A 187 0.59 -6.85 -32.23
CA LYS A 187 1.73 -5.99 -31.93
C LYS A 187 1.28 -4.84 -31.00
N VAL A 188 2.17 -4.41 -30.15
CA VAL A 188 2.01 -3.17 -29.41
C VAL A 188 1.88 -2.00 -30.38
N LEU A 189 0.83 -1.20 -30.26
CA LEU A 189 0.62 0.00 -31.06
C LEU A 189 1.24 1.20 -30.34
N ILE A 190 2.09 1.94 -31.04
CA ILE A 190 2.72 3.16 -30.53
C ILE A 190 2.36 4.29 -31.49
N GLU A 191 1.75 5.35 -30.96
CA GLU A 191 1.37 6.54 -31.70
C GLU A 191 2.10 7.76 -31.13
N GLY A 192 2.73 8.53 -32.00
CA GLY A 192 3.33 9.83 -31.64
C GLY A 192 2.25 10.89 -31.56
N THR A 193 2.23 11.68 -30.49
CA THR A 193 1.41 12.90 -30.38
C THR A 193 2.17 14.08 -31.00
N LYS A 194 1.47 14.87 -31.83
CA LYS A 194 2.04 16.08 -32.46
C LYS A 194 2.16 17.22 -31.46
#